data_cdc7807ebf62eb84ebc1ab722be7955b
#
_entry.id   cdc7807ebf62eb84ebc1ab722be7955b
#
_cell.length_a   1.000
_cell.length_b   1.000
_cell.length_c   1.000
_cell.angle_alpha   90.00
_cell.angle_beta   90.00
_cell.angle_gamma   90.00
#
_symmetry.space_group_name_H-M   'P 1'
#
loop_
_entity.id
_entity.type
_entity.pdbx_description
1 polymer ?
#
loop_
_entity_poly.entity_id
_entity_poly.type
_entity_poly.pdbx_seq_one_letter_code
_entity_poly.pdbx_strand_id
1 'polypeptide(L)'
;MYLTHIPSSSLRLTGPDRLDFLQGQMTAHLKAAPTPGRVPALFLSVKGQIEFFAQIYKRPDDLYLHLAAGQAEALERRFKKYIIFDQVEVQNVSSVLSTLHLWGEMGGEISLEVAQKLNYSPEEAETQITDVGEMTLLISRFNRTGQSGLEVHVLNKHLDALLELLALEEKPYSAVQEARVRAGISDPLEDGFLGDLPQECGLEGAVSYKKGCYIGQEIMARLEARGNTRHRLVRLEGQNLPSHLELEQGGKKVGQTGLSVGNVVLARLRKELEDGATLEVGSSSATVHDLSSTLNPSALRAF
;
A
#
# COMPACT_ATOMS: atom_id res chain seq x y z
N MET A 1 -15.92 11.95 9.99
CA MET A 1 -14.89 11.52 9.01
C MET A 1 -13.95 12.68 8.71
N TYR A 2 -12.73 12.37 8.43
CA TYR A 2 -11.68 13.30 8.00
C TYR A 2 -11.36 13.08 6.53
N LEU A 3 -10.76 14.08 5.91
CA LEU A 3 -10.23 14.03 4.57
C LEU A 3 -8.72 14.28 4.64
N THR A 4 -7.96 13.53 3.86
CA THR A 4 -6.51 13.76 3.70
C THR A 4 -6.12 13.64 2.24
N HIS A 5 -5.35 14.62 1.75
CA HIS A 5 -4.71 14.53 0.45
C HIS A 5 -3.54 13.54 0.53
N ILE A 6 -3.54 12.53 -0.34
CA ILE A 6 -2.48 11.52 -0.38
C ILE A 6 -1.43 11.93 -1.40
N PRO A 7 -0.19 12.19 -0.97
CA PRO A 7 0.92 12.39 -1.88
C PRO A 7 1.14 11.13 -2.71
N SER A 8 0.92 11.22 -4.01
CA SER A 8 0.93 10.05 -4.88
C SER A 8 1.48 10.35 -6.26
N SER A 9 1.83 9.30 -6.97
CA SER A 9 2.10 9.33 -8.40
C SER A 9 1.35 8.20 -9.09
N SER A 10 1.10 8.34 -10.40
CA SER A 10 0.16 7.47 -11.07
C SER A 10 0.56 7.16 -12.50
N LEU A 11 0.35 5.90 -12.89
CA LEU A 11 0.47 5.45 -14.27
C LEU A 11 -0.87 4.97 -14.81
N ARG A 12 -1.10 5.20 -16.09
CA ARG A 12 -2.20 4.63 -16.86
C ARG A 12 -1.64 3.69 -17.91
N LEU A 13 -2.16 2.47 -18.00
CA LEU A 13 -1.80 1.50 -19.01
C LEU A 13 -3.00 1.24 -19.93
N THR A 14 -2.79 1.38 -21.23
CA THR A 14 -3.76 1.09 -22.28
C THR A 14 -3.20 0.07 -23.27
N GLY A 15 -4.00 -0.30 -24.26
CA GLY A 15 -3.63 -1.30 -25.25
C GLY A 15 -4.22 -2.69 -24.97
N PRO A 16 -4.35 -3.53 -26.00
CA PRO A 16 -4.99 -4.85 -25.90
C PRO A 16 -4.24 -5.79 -24.96
N ASP A 17 -2.90 -5.70 -24.89
CA ASP A 17 -2.09 -6.62 -24.11
C ASP A 17 -1.85 -6.15 -22.64
N ARG A 18 -2.41 -4.96 -22.24
CA ARG A 18 -2.18 -4.34 -20.95
C ARG A 18 -2.37 -5.28 -19.75
N LEU A 19 -3.41 -6.12 -19.82
CA LEU A 19 -3.75 -7.02 -18.72
C LEU A 19 -2.76 -8.18 -18.63
N ASP A 20 -2.38 -8.78 -19.74
CA ASP A 20 -1.43 -9.90 -19.81
C ASP A 20 -0.02 -9.43 -19.44
N PHE A 21 0.40 -8.29 -19.99
CA PHE A 21 1.66 -7.66 -19.66
C PHE A 21 1.77 -7.41 -18.15
N LEU A 22 0.82 -6.67 -17.56
CA LEU A 22 0.90 -6.30 -16.14
C LEU A 22 0.79 -7.53 -15.24
N GLN A 23 -0.01 -8.53 -15.62
CA GLN A 23 -0.11 -9.82 -14.92
C GLN A 23 1.26 -10.50 -14.79
N GLY A 24 2.14 -10.40 -15.78
CA GLY A 24 3.51 -10.94 -15.76
C GLY A 24 4.52 -10.09 -14.98
N GLN A 25 4.22 -8.83 -14.66
CA GLN A 25 5.13 -7.91 -14.00
C GLN A 25 5.02 -7.86 -12.48
N MET A 26 3.90 -8.27 -11.90
CA MET A 26 3.56 -8.06 -10.50
C MET A 26 3.11 -9.32 -9.77
N THR A 27 3.07 -9.26 -8.46
CA THR A 27 2.75 -10.40 -7.58
C THR A 27 1.27 -10.74 -7.49
N ALA A 28 0.36 -9.78 -7.68
CA ALA A 28 -1.08 -9.98 -7.51
C ALA A 28 -1.75 -10.66 -8.73
N HIS A 29 -2.90 -11.31 -8.51
CA HIS A 29 -3.67 -11.96 -9.56
C HIS A 29 -4.72 -11.01 -10.16
N LEU A 30 -4.27 -10.08 -11.01
CA LEU A 30 -5.11 -9.04 -11.62
C LEU A 30 -6.24 -9.60 -12.49
N LYS A 31 -5.99 -10.70 -13.21
CA LYS A 31 -7.02 -11.32 -14.07
C LYS A 31 -8.23 -11.80 -13.29
N ALA A 32 -8.05 -12.23 -12.04
CA ALA A 32 -9.14 -12.67 -11.16
C ALA A 32 -9.89 -11.53 -10.49
N ALA A 33 -9.36 -10.30 -10.53
CA ALA A 33 -10.02 -9.14 -9.95
C ALA A 33 -11.31 -8.77 -10.72
N PRO A 34 -12.35 -8.26 -10.04
CA PRO A 34 -13.53 -7.72 -10.70
C PRO A 34 -13.18 -6.53 -11.59
N THR A 35 -14.16 -6.05 -12.39
CA THR A 35 -14.04 -4.86 -13.21
C THR A 35 -15.30 -3.99 -13.04
N PRO A 36 -15.21 -2.79 -12.42
CA PRO A 36 -14.03 -2.22 -11.80
C PRO A 36 -13.58 -3.01 -10.56
N GLY A 37 -12.29 -2.92 -10.23
CA GLY A 37 -11.72 -3.57 -9.06
C GLY A 37 -10.33 -3.08 -8.71
N ARG A 38 -9.90 -3.31 -7.47
CA ARG A 38 -8.59 -2.92 -6.95
C ARG A 38 -7.84 -4.16 -6.43
N VAL A 39 -6.54 -4.21 -6.69
CA VAL A 39 -5.63 -5.19 -6.07
C VAL A 39 -4.33 -4.50 -5.63
N PRO A 40 -3.83 -4.80 -4.44
CA PRO A 40 -2.46 -4.43 -4.05
C PRO A 40 -1.47 -5.30 -4.82
N ALA A 41 -0.37 -4.72 -5.27
CA ALA A 41 0.63 -5.45 -6.03
C ALA A 41 2.04 -4.98 -5.69
N LEU A 42 2.95 -5.93 -5.65
CA LEU A 42 4.38 -5.68 -5.56
C LEU A 42 5.03 -5.97 -6.91
N PHE A 43 5.99 -5.14 -7.27
CA PHE A 43 6.91 -5.38 -8.37
C PHE A 43 8.24 -5.82 -7.76
N LEU A 44 8.62 -7.05 -8.02
CA LEU A 44 9.80 -7.65 -7.41
C LEU A 44 10.98 -7.66 -8.37
N SER A 45 12.18 -7.67 -7.81
CA SER A 45 13.41 -8.07 -8.51
C SER A 45 13.39 -9.57 -8.76
N VAL A 46 14.32 -10.06 -9.59
CA VAL A 46 14.54 -11.51 -9.79
C VAL A 46 14.94 -12.23 -8.49
N LYS A 47 15.42 -11.49 -7.49
CA LYS A 47 15.75 -12.02 -6.15
C LYS A 47 14.55 -12.03 -5.20
N GLY A 48 13.34 -11.68 -5.67
CA GLY A 48 12.13 -11.62 -4.86
C GLY A 48 12.02 -10.40 -3.94
N GLN A 49 12.91 -9.41 -4.11
CA GLN A 49 12.94 -8.20 -3.29
C GLN A 49 11.98 -7.14 -3.83
N ILE A 50 11.34 -6.39 -2.95
CA ILE A 50 10.40 -5.33 -3.30
C ILE A 50 11.15 -4.19 -4.00
N GLU A 51 10.74 -3.85 -5.22
CA GLU A 51 11.20 -2.66 -5.94
C GLU A 51 10.12 -1.56 -5.94
N PHE A 52 8.85 -1.94 -6.10
CA PHE A 52 7.72 -1.01 -6.02
C PHE A 52 6.51 -1.68 -5.37
N PHE A 53 5.67 -0.84 -4.76
CA PHE A 53 4.35 -1.21 -4.28
C PHE A 53 3.32 -0.27 -4.90
N ALA A 54 2.20 -0.83 -5.39
CA ALA A 54 1.13 -0.05 -6.00
C ALA A 54 -0.24 -0.65 -5.71
N GLN A 55 -1.25 0.21 -5.72
CA GLN A 55 -2.65 -0.20 -5.85
C GLN A 55 -3.00 -0.21 -7.33
N ILE A 56 -3.43 -1.35 -7.84
CA ILE A 56 -3.79 -1.52 -9.25
C ILE A 56 -5.30 -1.50 -9.37
N TYR A 57 -5.83 -0.53 -10.08
CA TYR A 57 -7.24 -0.42 -10.40
C TYR A 57 -7.49 -0.95 -11.79
N LYS A 58 -8.24 -2.05 -11.88
CA LYS A 58 -8.71 -2.63 -13.13
C LYS A 58 -10.01 -1.93 -13.53
N ARG A 59 -9.95 -1.14 -14.60
CA ARG A 59 -11.10 -0.44 -15.15
C ARG A 59 -11.51 -1.07 -16.49
N PRO A 60 -12.70 -0.79 -17.03
CA PRO A 60 -13.15 -1.41 -18.29
C PRO A 60 -12.16 -1.22 -19.44
N ASP A 61 -11.64 -0.01 -19.62
CA ASP A 61 -10.85 0.37 -20.80
C ASP A 61 -9.35 0.43 -20.57
N ASP A 62 -8.89 0.48 -19.28
CA ASP A 62 -7.49 0.64 -18.94
C ASP A 62 -7.14 0.05 -17.55
N LEU A 63 -5.86 0.16 -17.21
CA LEU A 63 -5.37 -0.10 -15.86
C LEU A 63 -4.80 1.20 -15.30
N TYR A 64 -5.20 1.55 -14.08
CA TYR A 64 -4.69 2.68 -13.35
C TYR A 64 -3.86 2.19 -12.17
N LEU A 65 -2.63 2.65 -12.08
CA LEU A 65 -1.68 2.30 -11.02
C LEU A 65 -1.48 3.51 -10.13
N HIS A 66 -1.79 3.36 -8.85
CA HIS A 66 -1.56 4.37 -7.83
C HIS A 66 -0.36 3.96 -6.97
N LEU A 67 0.63 4.83 -6.88
CA LEU A 67 1.90 4.62 -6.19
C LEU A 67 2.17 5.77 -5.20
N ALA A 68 3.10 5.56 -4.31
CA ALA A 68 3.68 6.65 -3.52
C ALA A 68 4.29 7.72 -4.43
N ALA A 69 4.34 8.96 -3.94
CA ALA A 69 4.86 10.10 -4.69
C ALA A 69 6.28 9.84 -5.23
N GLY A 70 6.51 10.26 -6.48
CA GLY A 70 7.82 10.15 -7.14
C GLY A 70 8.16 8.77 -7.72
N GLN A 71 7.30 7.76 -7.55
CA GLN A 71 7.62 6.39 -8.01
C GLN A 71 7.23 6.12 -9.47
N ALA A 72 6.32 6.89 -10.06
CA ALA A 72 5.76 6.61 -11.39
C ALA A 72 6.82 6.57 -12.50
N GLU A 73 7.74 7.55 -12.54
CA GLU A 73 8.77 7.58 -13.60
C GLU A 73 9.72 6.38 -13.54
N ALA A 74 10.08 5.94 -12.33
CA ALA A 74 10.97 4.79 -12.16
C ALA A 74 10.27 3.49 -12.59
N LEU A 75 8.99 3.32 -12.24
CA LEU A 75 8.19 2.17 -12.67
C LEU A 75 7.92 2.21 -14.18
N GLU A 76 7.63 3.37 -14.76
CA GLU A 76 7.49 3.54 -16.21
C GLU A 76 8.78 3.13 -16.95
N ARG A 77 9.95 3.59 -16.48
CA ARG A 77 11.25 3.16 -17.03
C ARG A 77 11.46 1.65 -16.93
N ARG A 78 11.01 1.03 -15.82
CA ARG A 78 11.04 -0.42 -15.67
C ARG A 78 10.17 -1.09 -16.72
N PHE A 79 8.91 -0.67 -16.90
CA PHE A 79 7.99 -1.27 -17.89
C PHE A 79 8.54 -1.19 -19.31
N LYS A 80 9.11 -0.05 -19.71
CA LYS A 80 9.72 0.14 -21.04
C LYS A 80 10.82 -0.86 -21.37
N LYS A 81 11.48 -1.45 -20.35
CA LYS A 81 12.49 -2.51 -20.57
C LYS A 81 11.86 -3.86 -20.92
N TYR A 82 10.61 -4.09 -20.53
CA TYR A 82 9.91 -5.36 -20.73
C TYR A 82 8.85 -5.30 -21.84
N ILE A 83 8.42 -4.12 -22.26
CA ILE A 83 7.54 -3.93 -23.42
C ILE A 83 8.39 -4.07 -24.69
N ILE A 84 8.39 -5.27 -25.29
CA ILE A 84 9.16 -5.58 -26.50
C ILE A 84 8.22 -5.80 -27.69
N PHE A 85 7.22 -6.65 -27.55
CA PHE A 85 6.25 -7.00 -28.58
C PHE A 85 4.81 -6.73 -28.14
N ASP A 86 4.60 -6.48 -26.84
CA ASP A 86 3.28 -6.22 -26.28
C ASP A 86 2.73 -4.87 -26.77
N GLN A 87 1.47 -4.87 -27.18
CA GLN A 87 0.75 -3.65 -27.56
C GLN A 87 0.22 -2.96 -26.28
N VAL A 88 1.14 -2.31 -25.58
CA VAL A 88 0.88 -1.61 -24.31
C VAL A 88 1.47 -0.22 -24.38
N GLU A 89 0.64 0.77 -24.05
CA GLU A 89 1.06 2.15 -23.83
C GLU A 89 1.03 2.47 -22.33
N VAL A 90 2.11 3.09 -21.85
CA VAL A 90 2.24 3.54 -20.45
C VAL A 90 2.32 5.05 -20.43
N GLN A 91 1.43 5.68 -19.68
CA GLN A 91 1.33 7.12 -19.56
C GLN A 91 1.44 7.52 -18.08
N ASN A 92 2.33 8.46 -17.77
CA ASN A 92 2.37 9.10 -16.45
C ASN A 92 1.25 10.14 -16.34
N VAL A 93 0.31 9.91 -15.44
CA VAL A 93 -0.87 10.76 -15.22
C VAL A 93 -0.84 11.45 -13.85
N SER A 94 0.31 11.46 -13.17
CA SER A 94 0.46 12.03 -11.83
C SER A 94 0.07 13.51 -11.75
N SER A 95 0.28 14.27 -12.81
CA SER A 95 0.02 15.73 -12.84
C SER A 95 -1.46 16.09 -13.04
N VAL A 96 -2.31 15.12 -13.38
CA VAL A 96 -3.73 15.39 -13.71
C VAL A 96 -4.73 14.79 -12.74
N LEU A 97 -4.25 13.98 -11.77
CA LEU A 97 -5.08 13.29 -10.80
C LEU A 97 -4.69 13.65 -9.38
N SER A 98 -5.70 13.81 -8.53
CA SER A 98 -5.57 13.89 -7.08
C SER A 98 -6.17 12.67 -6.41
N THR A 99 -5.58 12.28 -5.30
CA THR A 99 -6.07 11.19 -4.45
C THR A 99 -6.41 11.73 -3.08
N LEU A 100 -7.63 11.48 -2.64
CA LEU A 100 -8.12 11.80 -1.30
C LEU A 100 -8.36 10.50 -0.54
N HIS A 101 -7.98 10.47 0.74
CA HIS A 101 -8.36 9.40 1.66
C HIS A 101 -9.37 9.95 2.66
N LEU A 102 -10.55 9.33 2.67
CA LEU A 102 -11.62 9.65 3.60
C LEU A 102 -11.61 8.58 4.70
N TRP A 103 -11.45 8.99 5.95
CA TRP A 103 -11.28 8.06 7.07
C TRP A 103 -11.91 8.58 8.35
N GLY A 104 -12.17 7.69 9.27
CA GLY A 104 -12.84 8.00 10.54
C GLY A 104 -11.93 7.85 11.74
N GLU A 105 -12.43 8.18 12.92
CA GLU A 105 -11.87 7.78 14.21
C GLU A 105 -12.13 6.30 14.47
N MET A 106 -11.42 5.72 15.44
CA MET A 106 -11.46 4.28 15.76
C MET A 106 -12.89 3.72 15.86
N GLY A 107 -13.18 2.68 15.07
CA GLY A 107 -14.45 2.00 15.03
C GLY A 107 -15.52 2.62 14.11
N GLY A 108 -15.17 3.70 13.36
CA GLY A 108 -16.08 4.38 12.45
C GLY A 108 -16.33 3.58 11.16
N GLU A 109 -17.59 3.41 10.80
CA GLU A 109 -17.98 3.02 9.45
C GLU A 109 -17.96 4.22 8.51
N ILE A 110 -17.96 3.96 7.19
CA ILE A 110 -18.11 5.01 6.18
C ILE A 110 -19.47 5.68 6.41
N SER A 111 -19.47 7.00 6.60
CA SER A 111 -20.69 7.77 6.80
C SER A 111 -21.64 7.59 5.61
N LEU A 112 -22.89 7.26 5.89
CA LEU A 112 -23.95 7.18 4.88
C LEU A 112 -24.12 8.49 4.12
N GLU A 113 -23.97 9.63 4.78
CA GLU A 113 -24.01 10.95 4.14
C GLU A 113 -22.91 11.10 3.12
N VAL A 114 -21.67 10.72 3.46
CA VAL A 114 -20.52 10.78 2.55
C VAL A 114 -20.71 9.81 1.39
N ALA A 115 -21.17 8.59 1.65
CA ALA A 115 -21.45 7.61 0.60
C ALA A 115 -22.52 8.14 -0.38
N GLN A 116 -23.59 8.77 0.12
CA GLN A 116 -24.63 9.38 -0.71
C GLN A 116 -24.09 10.56 -1.54
N LYS A 117 -23.31 11.46 -0.95
CA LYS A 117 -22.67 12.58 -1.67
C LYS A 117 -21.79 12.09 -2.82
N LEU A 118 -21.13 10.97 -2.64
CA LEU A 118 -20.24 10.35 -3.63
C LEU A 118 -20.95 9.43 -4.62
N ASN A 119 -22.25 9.22 -4.47
CA ASN A 119 -23.01 8.20 -5.23
C ASN A 119 -22.31 6.82 -5.14
N TYR A 120 -21.82 6.46 -3.95
CA TYR A 120 -21.09 5.24 -3.67
C TYR A 120 -21.92 4.28 -2.83
N SER A 121 -22.05 3.03 -3.30
CA SER A 121 -22.82 1.97 -2.63
C SER A 121 -21.88 0.87 -2.14
N PRO A 122 -21.45 0.88 -0.87
CA PRO A 122 -20.46 -0.07 -0.35
C PRO A 122 -20.93 -1.53 -0.40
N GLU A 123 -22.24 -1.77 -0.50
CA GLU A 123 -22.84 -3.10 -0.60
C GLU A 123 -22.77 -3.68 -2.02
N GLU A 124 -22.67 -2.84 -3.06
CA GLU A 124 -22.64 -3.26 -4.45
C GLU A 124 -21.24 -3.73 -4.87
N ALA A 125 -20.22 -2.94 -4.58
CA ALA A 125 -18.83 -3.27 -4.88
C ALA A 125 -17.84 -2.45 -4.04
N GLU A 126 -16.68 -3.05 -3.74
CA GLU A 126 -15.59 -2.36 -3.04
C GLU A 126 -14.97 -1.22 -3.87
N THR A 127 -14.95 -1.38 -5.20
CA THR A 127 -14.40 -0.38 -6.14
C THR A 127 -15.48 -0.01 -7.14
N GLN A 128 -15.73 1.29 -7.28
CA GLN A 128 -16.76 1.83 -8.18
C GLN A 128 -16.22 3.01 -8.98
N ILE A 129 -16.75 3.19 -10.18
CA ILE A 129 -16.60 4.40 -10.98
C ILE A 129 -17.98 5.05 -10.98
N THR A 130 -18.07 6.25 -10.43
CA THR A 130 -19.35 6.96 -10.25
C THR A 130 -19.28 8.36 -10.83
N ASP A 131 -20.41 8.86 -11.29
CA ASP A 131 -20.54 10.24 -11.72
C ASP A 131 -21.29 11.05 -10.66
N VAL A 132 -20.71 12.20 -10.30
CA VAL A 132 -21.29 13.16 -9.35
C VAL A 132 -21.24 14.53 -10.03
N GLY A 133 -22.37 15.00 -10.54
CA GLY A 133 -22.40 16.16 -11.45
C GLY A 133 -21.54 15.92 -12.68
N GLU A 134 -20.55 16.80 -12.90
CA GLU A 134 -19.60 16.67 -14.00
C GLU A 134 -18.33 15.87 -13.64
N MET A 135 -18.23 15.38 -12.40
CA MET A 135 -17.07 14.66 -11.89
C MET A 135 -17.26 13.17 -12.10
N THR A 136 -16.33 12.51 -12.79
CA THR A 136 -16.19 11.05 -12.73
C THR A 136 -15.17 10.70 -11.66
N LEU A 137 -15.58 9.93 -10.66
CA LEU A 137 -14.78 9.52 -9.52
C LEU A 137 -14.46 8.02 -9.60
N LEU A 138 -13.23 7.65 -9.31
CA LEU A 138 -12.87 6.28 -9.01
C LEU A 138 -12.75 6.14 -7.50
N ILE A 139 -13.64 5.36 -6.90
CA ILE A 139 -13.76 5.21 -5.46
C ILE A 139 -13.49 3.75 -5.10
N SER A 140 -12.70 3.54 -4.06
CA SER A 140 -12.46 2.21 -3.52
C SER A 140 -12.47 2.22 -2.00
N ARG A 141 -13.08 1.20 -1.40
CA ARG A 141 -12.89 0.93 0.02
C ARG A 141 -11.41 0.63 0.25
N PHE A 142 -10.80 1.35 1.18
CA PHE A 142 -9.38 1.21 1.47
C PHE A 142 -9.06 1.49 2.94
N ASN A 143 -8.33 0.59 3.56
CA ASN A 143 -7.88 0.75 4.93
C ASN A 143 -6.40 1.20 4.96
N ARG A 144 -6.16 2.52 5.03
CA ARG A 144 -4.80 3.06 5.23
C ARG A 144 -4.43 3.24 6.69
N THR A 145 -5.43 3.35 7.57
CA THR A 145 -5.25 3.85 8.94
C THR A 145 -5.55 2.81 10.00
N GLY A 146 -5.80 1.56 9.62
CA GLY A 146 -6.31 0.53 10.52
C GLY A 146 -7.83 0.55 10.65
N GLN A 147 -8.51 1.41 9.90
CA GLN A 147 -9.96 1.64 9.95
C GLN A 147 -10.55 1.65 8.55
N SER A 148 -11.87 1.44 8.47
CA SER A 148 -12.60 1.59 7.22
C SER A 148 -12.45 3.00 6.67
N GLY A 149 -12.09 3.10 5.39
CA GLY A 149 -11.95 4.36 4.68
C GLY A 149 -12.27 4.21 3.20
N LEU A 150 -12.34 5.33 2.52
CA LEU A 150 -12.47 5.40 1.06
C LEU A 150 -11.25 6.09 0.47
N GLU A 151 -10.76 5.55 -0.62
CA GLU A 151 -9.82 6.24 -1.49
C GLU A 151 -10.58 6.76 -2.70
N VAL A 152 -10.51 8.06 -2.94
CA VAL A 152 -11.21 8.75 -4.02
C VAL A 152 -10.18 9.38 -4.94
N HIS A 153 -10.20 8.98 -6.21
CA HIS A 153 -9.38 9.56 -7.25
C HIS A 153 -10.23 10.46 -8.13
N VAL A 154 -9.77 11.67 -8.35
CA VAL A 154 -10.47 12.71 -9.12
C VAL A 154 -9.50 13.46 -10.01
N LEU A 155 -9.97 13.97 -11.15
CA LEU A 155 -9.19 14.89 -11.98
C LEU A 155 -8.98 16.21 -11.24
N ASN A 156 -7.76 16.77 -11.28
CA ASN A 156 -7.40 18.01 -10.58
C ASN A 156 -8.35 19.18 -10.87
N LYS A 157 -8.87 19.27 -12.09
CA LYS A 157 -9.83 20.32 -12.46
C LYS A 157 -11.16 20.26 -11.68
N HIS A 158 -11.45 19.16 -11.02
CA HIS A 158 -12.67 18.95 -10.22
C HIS A 158 -12.39 18.84 -8.72
N LEU A 159 -11.14 18.98 -8.29
CA LEU A 159 -10.75 18.79 -6.90
C LEU A 159 -11.49 19.77 -5.97
N ASP A 160 -11.49 21.06 -6.29
CA ASP A 160 -12.14 22.08 -5.44
C ASP A 160 -13.64 21.80 -5.29
N ALA A 161 -14.33 21.46 -6.39
CA ALA A 161 -15.74 21.10 -6.35
C ALA A 161 -16.01 19.85 -5.49
N LEU A 162 -15.11 18.87 -5.50
CA LEU A 162 -15.23 17.69 -4.65
C LEU A 162 -15.00 18.04 -3.16
N LEU A 163 -14.05 18.89 -2.85
CA LEU A 163 -13.79 19.35 -1.48
C LEU A 163 -14.98 20.12 -0.91
N GLU A 164 -15.57 21.03 -1.69
CA GLU A 164 -16.79 21.76 -1.31
C GLU A 164 -17.98 20.82 -1.07
N LEU A 165 -18.18 19.83 -1.95
CA LEU A 165 -19.24 18.82 -1.81
C LEU A 165 -19.11 18.01 -0.53
N LEU A 166 -17.90 17.55 -0.23
CA LEU A 166 -17.63 16.69 0.93
C LEU A 166 -17.74 17.51 2.23
N ALA A 167 -17.20 18.71 2.26
CA ALA A 167 -17.16 19.62 3.42
C ALA A 167 -16.67 18.92 4.70
N LEU A 168 -15.61 18.10 4.58
CA LEU A 168 -15.00 17.36 5.68
C LEU A 168 -13.82 18.15 6.27
N GLU A 169 -13.53 17.87 7.55
CA GLU A 169 -12.31 18.39 8.19
C GLU A 169 -11.07 17.77 7.53
N GLU A 170 -10.17 18.62 7.07
CA GLU A 170 -8.90 18.18 6.50
C GLU A 170 -7.88 17.86 7.59
N LYS A 171 -7.24 16.71 7.48
CA LYS A 171 -6.09 16.32 8.29
C LYS A 171 -4.83 16.26 7.42
N PRO A 172 -3.67 16.65 7.96
CA PRO A 172 -2.42 16.54 7.23
C PRO A 172 -2.06 15.07 6.98
N TYR A 173 -1.26 14.81 5.96
CA TYR A 173 -0.82 13.45 5.62
C TYR A 173 -0.08 12.75 6.78
N SER A 174 0.62 13.50 7.62
CA SER A 174 1.26 12.99 8.85
C SER A 174 0.27 12.30 9.81
N ALA A 175 -1.00 12.71 9.82
CA ALA A 175 -2.02 12.05 10.63
C ALA A 175 -2.36 10.64 10.09
N VAL A 176 -2.38 10.46 8.77
CA VAL A 176 -2.52 9.14 8.13
C VAL A 176 -1.30 8.28 8.40
N GLN A 177 -0.09 8.84 8.31
CA GLN A 177 1.15 8.13 8.63
C GLN A 177 1.16 7.66 10.10
N GLU A 178 0.77 8.52 11.03
CA GLU A 178 0.67 8.15 12.44
C GLU A 178 -0.33 7.00 12.66
N ALA A 179 -1.54 7.13 12.10
CA ALA A 179 -2.57 6.10 12.22
C ALA A 179 -2.12 4.77 11.60
N ARG A 180 -1.47 4.79 10.43
CA ARG A 180 -0.91 3.63 9.73
C ARG A 180 0.11 2.88 10.61
N VAL A 181 1.11 3.61 11.12
CA VAL A 181 2.19 3.02 11.93
C VAL A 181 1.62 2.41 13.22
N ARG A 182 0.70 3.12 13.90
CA ARG A 182 0.02 2.60 15.10
C ARG A 182 -0.81 1.35 14.82
N ALA A 183 -1.42 1.27 13.63
CA ALA A 183 -2.18 0.11 13.19
C ALA A 183 -1.30 -1.07 12.70
N GLY A 184 0.01 -0.89 12.63
CA GLY A 184 0.92 -1.94 12.14
C GLY A 184 0.91 -2.13 10.63
N ILE A 185 0.39 -1.18 9.86
CA ILE A 185 0.31 -1.25 8.40
C ILE A 185 1.62 -0.73 7.80
N SER A 186 2.35 -1.59 7.11
CA SER A 186 3.63 -1.26 6.48
C SER A 186 3.43 -0.53 5.16
N ASP A 187 4.29 0.45 4.89
CA ASP A 187 4.52 1.03 3.56
C ASP A 187 6.00 0.86 3.20
N PRO A 188 6.35 0.07 2.17
CA PRO A 188 7.75 -0.28 1.93
C PRO A 188 8.63 0.91 1.54
N LEU A 189 8.06 1.98 0.97
CA LEU A 189 8.81 3.18 0.66
C LEU A 189 9.03 4.04 1.92
N GLU A 190 7.95 4.35 2.64
CA GLU A 190 8.02 5.21 3.82
C GLU A 190 8.78 4.56 4.99
N ASP A 191 8.68 3.25 5.13
CA ASP A 191 9.38 2.50 6.16
C ASP A 191 10.81 2.10 5.75
N GLY A 192 11.24 2.43 4.51
CA GLY A 192 12.58 2.11 4.04
C GLY A 192 12.83 0.61 3.83
N PHE A 193 11.79 -0.17 3.54
CA PHE A 193 11.84 -1.62 3.33
C PHE A 193 11.92 -2.03 1.85
N LEU A 194 12.17 -1.08 0.94
CA LEU A 194 12.50 -1.42 -0.44
C LEU A 194 13.81 -2.24 -0.46
N GLY A 195 13.83 -3.32 -1.24
CA GLY A 195 14.93 -4.26 -1.28
C GLY A 195 14.79 -5.44 -0.31
N ASP A 196 13.79 -5.45 0.56
CA ASP A 196 13.46 -6.56 1.44
C ASP A 196 12.43 -7.53 0.81
N LEU A 197 12.18 -8.67 1.48
CA LEU A 197 11.19 -9.65 1.04
C LEU A 197 9.77 -9.26 1.52
N PRO A 198 8.71 -9.46 0.72
CA PRO A 198 7.33 -9.14 1.13
C PRO A 198 6.94 -9.72 2.50
N GLN A 199 7.31 -10.97 2.77
CA GLN A 199 6.98 -11.67 4.01
C GLN A 199 7.71 -11.10 5.24
N GLU A 200 8.82 -10.40 5.04
CA GLU A 200 9.55 -9.76 6.13
C GLU A 200 9.00 -8.37 6.48
N CYS A 201 8.17 -7.84 5.60
CA CYS A 201 7.58 -6.49 5.70
C CYS A 201 6.06 -6.51 5.94
N GLY A 202 5.44 -7.67 6.20
CA GLY A 202 4.00 -7.80 6.40
C GLY A 202 3.16 -7.57 5.12
N LEU A 203 3.75 -7.80 3.94
CA LEU A 203 3.13 -7.56 2.63
C LEU A 203 2.84 -8.87 1.85
N GLU A 204 2.87 -10.01 2.52
CA GLU A 204 2.54 -11.31 1.93
C GLU A 204 1.12 -11.38 1.35
N GLY A 205 0.19 -10.60 1.88
CA GLY A 205 -1.18 -10.47 1.36
C GLY A 205 -1.26 -9.92 -0.07
N ALA A 206 -0.22 -9.19 -0.52
CA ALA A 206 -0.10 -8.70 -1.88
C ALA A 206 0.55 -9.71 -2.85
N VAL A 207 0.85 -10.94 -2.39
CA VAL A 207 1.49 -11.99 -3.19
C VAL A 207 0.51 -13.11 -3.48
N SER A 208 0.25 -13.38 -4.77
CA SER A 208 -0.54 -14.53 -5.21
C SER A 208 0.39 -15.69 -5.57
N TYR A 209 0.21 -16.82 -4.90
CA TYR A 209 0.92 -18.07 -5.19
C TYR A 209 0.19 -18.97 -6.22
N LYS A 210 -1.05 -18.58 -6.58
CA LYS A 210 -1.93 -19.38 -7.47
C LYS A 210 -2.05 -18.81 -8.90
N LYS A 211 -1.29 -17.78 -9.21
CA LYS A 211 -1.28 -17.17 -10.56
C LYS A 211 -0.14 -17.72 -11.43
N GLY A 212 -0.17 -17.41 -12.73
CA GLY A 212 0.91 -17.72 -13.67
C GLY A 212 2.21 -16.94 -13.39
N CYS A 213 3.21 -17.11 -14.25
CA CYS A 213 4.56 -16.58 -14.06
C CYS A 213 4.60 -15.06 -13.89
N TYR A 214 5.50 -14.62 -13.02
CA TYR A 214 5.87 -13.21 -12.83
C TYR A 214 7.32 -13.07 -12.33
N ILE A 215 7.88 -11.88 -12.42
CA ILE A 215 9.27 -11.63 -12.01
C ILE A 215 9.41 -11.84 -10.49
N GLY A 216 10.39 -12.67 -10.07
CA GLY A 216 10.63 -13.00 -8.67
C GLY A 216 9.83 -14.20 -8.14
N GLN A 217 8.95 -14.81 -8.95
CA GLN A 217 8.07 -15.90 -8.52
C GLN A 217 8.84 -17.12 -7.95
N GLU A 218 10.00 -17.46 -8.47
CA GLU A 218 10.75 -18.63 -7.98
C GLU A 218 11.10 -18.49 -6.49
N ILE A 219 11.52 -17.29 -6.08
CA ILE A 219 11.83 -17.01 -4.67
C ILE A 219 10.56 -17.06 -3.82
N MET A 220 9.44 -16.47 -4.30
CA MET A 220 8.17 -16.50 -3.60
C MET A 220 7.66 -17.94 -3.40
N ALA A 221 7.67 -18.77 -4.42
CA ALA A 221 7.26 -20.18 -4.34
C ALA A 221 8.16 -20.99 -3.37
N ARG A 222 9.46 -20.71 -3.35
CA ARG A 222 10.39 -21.33 -2.40
C ARG A 222 10.11 -20.94 -0.96
N LEU A 223 9.78 -19.66 -0.72
CA LEU A 223 9.42 -19.15 0.61
C LEU A 223 8.08 -19.73 1.08
N GLU A 224 7.09 -19.83 0.20
CA GLU A 224 5.80 -20.47 0.52
C GLU A 224 6.01 -21.94 0.96
N ALA A 225 6.80 -22.70 0.19
CA ALA A 225 7.04 -24.12 0.46
C ALA A 225 7.87 -24.38 1.73
N ARG A 226 8.79 -23.47 2.10
CA ARG A 226 9.74 -23.66 3.22
C ARG A 226 9.39 -22.86 4.46
N GLY A 227 8.55 -21.81 4.34
CA GLY A 227 8.09 -20.95 5.45
C GLY A 227 9.17 -20.16 6.17
N ASN A 228 10.36 -19.99 5.60
CA ASN A 228 11.55 -19.59 6.35
C ASN A 228 12.10 -18.23 5.90
N THR A 229 11.52 -17.12 6.40
CA THR A 229 12.18 -15.81 6.40
C THR A 229 13.00 -15.64 7.67
N ARG A 230 14.05 -14.81 7.61
CA ARG A 230 14.93 -14.51 8.76
C ARG A 230 14.36 -13.41 9.64
N HIS A 231 13.55 -12.52 9.04
CA HIS A 231 12.99 -11.37 9.73
C HIS A 231 11.45 -11.43 9.69
N ARG A 232 10.83 -10.62 10.50
CA ARG A 232 9.40 -10.33 10.50
C ARG A 232 9.15 -8.86 10.79
N LEU A 233 7.99 -8.37 10.41
CA LEU A 233 7.51 -7.05 10.81
C LEU A 233 7.05 -7.10 12.28
N VAL A 234 7.48 -6.12 13.06
CA VAL A 234 7.09 -5.91 14.45
C VAL A 234 6.79 -4.44 14.69
N ARG A 235 6.13 -4.14 15.80
CA ARG A 235 6.01 -2.80 16.35
C ARG A 235 6.95 -2.65 17.54
N LEU A 236 7.71 -1.56 17.58
CA LEU A 236 8.52 -1.18 18.72
C LEU A 236 7.84 0.00 19.40
N GLU A 237 7.74 -0.06 20.73
CA GLU A 237 7.23 1.01 21.58
C GLU A 237 8.30 1.51 22.54
N GLY A 238 8.54 2.82 22.54
CA GLY A 238 9.56 3.48 23.37
C GLY A 238 9.54 4.98 23.17
N GLN A 239 10.33 5.71 23.94
CA GLN A 239 10.43 7.17 23.80
C GLN A 239 11.54 7.55 22.82
N ASN A 240 11.29 8.58 21.99
CA ASN A 240 12.26 9.16 21.06
C ASN A 240 12.92 8.12 20.12
N LEU A 241 12.10 7.23 19.58
CA LEU A 241 12.58 6.19 18.65
C LEU A 241 12.96 6.84 17.31
N PRO A 242 14.17 6.59 16.81
CA PRO A 242 14.59 7.12 15.51
C PRO A 242 13.95 6.36 14.34
N SER A 243 13.66 7.09 13.26
CA SER A 243 13.27 6.49 11.97
C SER A 243 14.48 5.97 11.21
N HIS A 244 14.29 4.90 10.43
CA HIS A 244 15.24 4.36 9.45
C HIS A 244 16.63 4.02 10.04
N LEU A 245 16.66 3.60 11.30
CA LEU A 245 17.87 3.21 11.98
C LEU A 245 18.13 1.71 11.79
N GLU A 246 19.38 1.36 11.46
CA GLU A 246 19.85 -0.02 11.54
C GLU A 246 20.02 -0.43 13.00
N LEU A 247 19.49 -1.61 13.35
CA LEU A 247 19.49 -2.12 14.72
C LEU A 247 20.54 -3.22 14.90
N GLU A 248 21.33 -3.07 15.94
CA GLU A 248 22.36 -4.04 16.32
C GLU A 248 22.16 -4.57 17.73
N GLN A 249 22.51 -5.83 17.93
CA GLN A 249 22.58 -6.46 19.25
C GLN A 249 23.81 -7.34 19.32
N GLY A 250 24.67 -7.10 20.31
CA GLY A 250 25.92 -7.84 20.46
C GLY A 250 26.85 -7.72 19.23
N GLY A 251 26.89 -6.56 18.57
CA GLY A 251 27.69 -6.30 17.37
C GLY A 251 27.19 -7.00 16.09
N LYS A 252 25.94 -7.49 16.10
CA LYS A 252 25.31 -8.11 14.94
C LYS A 252 24.07 -7.34 14.54
N LYS A 253 23.90 -7.10 13.24
CA LYS A 253 22.66 -6.54 12.68
C LYS A 253 21.49 -7.47 12.97
N VAL A 254 20.47 -6.93 13.65
CA VAL A 254 19.26 -7.65 14.02
C VAL A 254 18.02 -7.11 13.32
N GLY A 255 18.08 -5.94 12.68
CA GLY A 255 16.95 -5.37 11.96
C GLY A 255 17.14 -3.93 11.55
N GLN A 256 16.01 -3.28 11.29
CA GLN A 256 15.94 -1.87 10.90
C GLN A 256 14.59 -1.29 11.31
N THR A 257 14.58 -0.05 11.81
CA THR A 257 13.33 0.70 12.04
C THR A 257 12.83 1.33 10.75
N GLY A 258 11.51 1.45 10.63
CA GLY A 258 10.85 2.21 9.59
C GLY A 258 10.58 3.67 10.00
N LEU A 259 9.42 4.20 9.59
CA LEU A 259 8.95 5.53 9.99
C LEU A 259 8.51 5.52 11.46
N SER A 260 9.10 6.41 12.27
CA SER A 260 8.73 6.61 13.67
C SER A 260 7.65 7.68 13.81
N VAL A 261 6.64 7.41 14.65
CA VAL A 261 5.57 8.35 14.98
C VAL A 261 5.30 8.33 16.49
N GLY A 262 5.50 9.47 17.14
CA GLY A 262 5.35 9.56 18.59
C GLY A 262 6.26 8.57 19.34
N ASN A 263 5.65 7.61 20.02
CA ASN A 263 6.34 6.57 20.79
C ASN A 263 6.37 5.19 20.09
N VAL A 264 6.04 5.15 18.81
CA VAL A 264 5.89 3.90 18.03
C VAL A 264 6.69 3.96 16.75
N VAL A 265 7.30 2.83 16.37
CA VAL A 265 7.92 2.63 15.08
C VAL A 265 7.68 1.20 14.59
N LEU A 266 7.40 1.02 13.31
CA LEU A 266 7.46 -0.31 12.70
C LEU A 266 8.92 -0.70 12.46
N ALA A 267 9.24 -1.96 12.65
CA ALA A 267 10.58 -2.45 12.44
C ALA A 267 10.58 -3.83 11.80
N ARG A 268 11.55 -4.07 10.94
CA ARG A 268 11.87 -5.40 10.44
C ARG A 268 12.95 -6.00 11.33
N LEU A 269 12.57 -6.99 12.15
CA LEU A 269 13.48 -7.62 13.12
C LEU A 269 13.70 -9.10 12.83
N ARG A 270 14.85 -9.63 13.27
CA ARG A 270 15.11 -11.07 13.31
C ARG A 270 14.07 -11.79 14.15
N LYS A 271 13.65 -12.98 13.70
CA LYS A 271 12.61 -13.80 14.34
C LYS A 271 12.99 -14.31 15.74
N GLU A 272 14.28 -14.36 16.05
CA GLU A 272 14.80 -14.78 17.36
C GLU A 272 14.52 -13.75 18.48
N LEU A 273 14.16 -12.51 18.12
CA LEU A 273 13.75 -11.49 19.11
C LEU A 273 12.25 -11.68 19.40
N GLU A 274 11.94 -12.16 20.60
CA GLU A 274 10.59 -12.52 20.99
C GLU A 274 9.72 -11.31 21.34
N ASP A 275 8.41 -11.50 21.39
CA ASP A 275 7.43 -10.54 21.86
C ASP A 275 7.72 -10.18 23.34
N GLY A 276 7.60 -8.90 23.70
CA GLY A 276 7.94 -8.40 25.04
C GLY A 276 9.44 -8.20 25.28
N ALA A 277 10.33 -8.59 24.36
CA ALA A 277 11.76 -8.34 24.50
C ALA A 277 12.07 -6.84 24.48
N THR A 278 13.09 -6.45 25.24
CA THR A 278 13.63 -5.08 25.24
C THR A 278 14.83 -5.00 24.31
N LEU A 279 14.85 -3.96 23.46
CA LEU A 279 15.92 -3.71 22.50
C LEU A 279 16.42 -2.27 22.63
N GLU A 280 17.73 -2.08 22.51
CA GLU A 280 18.31 -0.74 22.35
C GLU A 280 18.10 -0.23 20.92
N VAL A 281 17.56 1.00 20.80
CA VAL A 281 17.23 1.67 19.53
C VAL A 281 17.87 3.05 19.54
N GLY A 282 19.09 3.15 19.04
CA GLY A 282 19.91 4.36 19.18
C GLY A 282 20.25 4.62 20.64
N SER A 283 19.86 5.78 21.16
CA SER A 283 20.02 6.16 22.59
C SER A 283 18.81 5.79 23.45
N SER A 284 17.81 5.12 22.88
CA SER A 284 16.53 4.81 23.51
C SER A 284 16.38 3.30 23.72
N SER A 285 15.44 2.91 24.58
CA SER A 285 15.01 1.52 24.74
C SER A 285 13.59 1.35 24.23
N ALA A 286 13.32 0.23 23.57
CA ALA A 286 12.00 -0.11 23.07
C ALA A 286 11.59 -1.53 23.40
N THR A 287 10.28 -1.74 23.59
CA THR A 287 9.68 -3.06 23.75
C THR A 287 9.21 -3.57 22.39
N VAL A 288 9.49 -4.82 22.10
CA VAL A 288 9.08 -5.51 20.88
C VAL A 288 7.64 -6.00 21.02
N HIS A 289 6.77 -5.67 20.06
CA HIS A 289 5.40 -6.19 19.95
C HIS A 289 5.19 -6.92 18.63
N ASP A 290 4.83 -8.19 18.72
CA ASP A 290 4.52 -9.01 17.54
C ASP A 290 3.19 -8.58 16.92
N LEU A 291 3.19 -8.32 15.62
CA LEU A 291 1.99 -7.93 14.88
C LEU A 291 1.16 -9.13 14.41
N SER A 292 1.70 -10.35 14.46
CA SER A 292 0.99 -11.55 14.00
C SER A 292 -0.29 -11.84 14.78
N SER A 293 -0.38 -11.39 16.04
CA SER A 293 -1.55 -11.54 16.92
C SER A 293 -2.53 -10.36 16.84
N THR A 294 -2.10 -9.21 16.35
CA THR A 294 -2.87 -7.95 16.33
C THR A 294 -3.39 -7.58 14.94
N LEU A 295 -2.76 -8.07 13.90
CA LEU A 295 -3.26 -7.89 12.54
C LEU A 295 -4.48 -8.80 12.35
N ASN A 296 -5.67 -8.21 12.48
CA ASN A 296 -6.90 -8.86 12.04
C ASN A 296 -6.68 -9.34 10.58
N PRO A 297 -6.98 -10.61 10.24
CA PRO A 297 -6.88 -11.10 8.86
C PRO A 297 -7.62 -10.22 7.84
N SER A 298 -8.62 -9.44 8.27
CA SER A 298 -9.26 -8.41 7.46
C SER A 298 -8.38 -7.17 7.23
N ALA A 299 -7.45 -6.85 8.12
CA ALA A 299 -6.47 -5.78 7.88
C ALA A 299 -5.41 -6.21 6.84
N LEU A 300 -5.03 -7.49 6.83
CA LEU A 300 -4.20 -8.10 5.77
C LEU A 300 -4.94 -8.21 4.42
N ARG A 301 -6.28 -8.25 4.43
CA ARG A 301 -7.11 -8.18 3.21
C ARG A 301 -7.43 -6.76 2.78
N ALA A 302 -7.07 -5.77 3.58
CA ALA A 302 -7.17 -4.35 3.22
C ALA A 302 -6.11 -3.93 2.18
N PHE A 303 -5.14 -4.81 1.93
CA PHE A 303 -4.24 -4.70 0.79
C PHE A 303 -4.84 -5.31 -0.45
#